data_584929824b172f4da7941367255cc0b3
#
_entry.id   584929824b172f4da7941367255cc0b3
#
_cell.length_a   1.000
_cell.length_b   1.000
_cell.length_c   1.000
_cell.angle_alpha   90.00
_cell.angle_beta   90.00
_cell.angle_gamma   90.00
#
_symmetry.space_group_name_H-M   'P 1'
#
loop_
_entity.id
_entity.type
_entity.pdbx_description
1 polymer ?
#
loop_
_entity_poly.entity_id
_entity_poly.type
_entity_poly.pdbx_seq_one_letter_code
_entity_poly.pdbx_strand_id
1 'polypeptide(L)'
;GALYVGEIGMVGGWSWKEKQYGLQRMKYNGKLTFEMLAVRAKPGGFEIEFTDALKAGQRIRASDFLIQQWWYLPTADYGGPKMDLEKLKVTALAVSKDRRRVFLEIPGLKKERVVYFRLPAYMQSAGGQSLWSSEAWYTLNNIPE
;
A
#
# COMPACT_ATOMS: atom_id res chain seq x y z
N GLY A 1 -21.86 8.01 -11.68
CA GLY A 1 -22.05 8.22 -10.25
C GLY A 1 -21.18 9.34 -9.70
N ALA A 2 -21.40 9.72 -8.45
CA ALA A 2 -20.59 10.67 -7.73
C ALA A 2 -20.45 10.20 -6.28
N LEU A 3 -19.30 10.49 -5.67
CA LEU A 3 -19.07 10.30 -4.24
C LEU A 3 -19.38 11.63 -3.52
N TYR A 4 -20.16 11.56 -2.46
CA TYR A 4 -20.43 12.71 -1.59
C TYR A 4 -19.69 12.52 -0.28
N VAL A 5 -18.92 13.53 0.13
CA VAL A 5 -18.10 13.50 1.36
C VAL A 5 -18.57 14.63 2.25
N GLY A 6 -19.06 14.28 3.44
CA GLY A 6 -19.35 15.24 4.50
C GLY A 6 -18.06 15.60 5.24
N GLU A 7 -17.90 16.86 5.55
CA GLU A 7 -16.79 17.35 6.37
C GLU A 7 -17.27 17.57 7.79
N ILE A 8 -16.48 17.16 8.75
CA ILE A 8 -16.68 17.45 10.17
C ILE A 8 -15.60 18.43 10.61
N GLY A 9 -16.02 19.63 10.98
CA GLY A 9 -15.16 20.67 11.52
C GLY A 9 -15.53 20.98 12.95
N MET A 10 -15.62 19.95 13.77
CA MET A 10 -16.06 20.06 15.15
C MET A 10 -14.90 20.11 16.15
N VAL A 11 -15.25 20.32 17.39
CA VAL A 11 -14.41 20.19 18.56
C VAL A 11 -13.44 19.00 18.43
N GLY A 12 -12.13 19.25 18.58
CA GLY A 12 -11.11 18.20 18.51
C GLY A 12 -10.10 18.34 17.37
N GLY A 13 -10.08 19.44 16.66
CA GLY A 13 -9.02 19.76 15.68
C GLY A 13 -9.23 19.17 14.28
N TRP A 14 -10.40 18.66 13.97
CA TRP A 14 -10.74 18.11 12.65
C TRP A 14 -11.29 19.19 11.70
N SER A 15 -10.64 20.34 11.61
CA SER A 15 -10.99 21.39 10.65
C SER A 15 -10.06 21.41 9.46
N TRP A 16 -10.58 21.70 8.28
CA TRP A 16 -9.80 21.94 7.09
C TRP A 16 -9.86 23.40 6.71
N LYS A 17 -8.72 24.10 6.70
CA LYS A 17 -8.63 25.52 6.34
C LYS A 17 -9.66 26.39 7.08
N GLU A 18 -9.79 26.21 8.38
CA GLU A 18 -10.71 26.96 9.27
C GLU A 18 -12.21 26.78 8.94
N LYS A 19 -12.55 25.86 8.03
CA LYS A 19 -13.94 25.52 7.73
C LYS A 19 -14.44 24.44 8.66
N GLN A 20 -15.64 24.61 9.19
CA GLN A 20 -16.24 23.69 10.15
C GLN A 20 -17.23 22.71 9.54
N TYR A 21 -17.76 23.02 8.38
CA TYR A 21 -18.78 22.20 7.71
C TYR A 21 -18.55 22.19 6.22
N GLY A 22 -18.93 21.11 5.59
CA GLY A 22 -18.89 21.02 4.14
C GLY A 22 -19.56 19.76 3.63
N LEU A 23 -20.08 19.82 2.43
CA LEU A 23 -20.51 18.69 1.64
C LEU A 23 -19.84 18.81 0.28
N GLN A 24 -18.93 17.91 -0.01
CA GLN A 24 -18.26 17.89 -1.30
C GLN A 24 -18.82 16.79 -2.18
N ARG A 25 -18.99 17.10 -3.44
CA ARG A 25 -19.34 16.15 -4.48
C ARG A 25 -18.14 15.91 -5.36
N MET A 26 -17.62 14.67 -5.35
CA MET A 26 -16.55 14.24 -6.23
C MET A 26 -17.11 13.42 -7.38
N LYS A 27 -16.76 13.80 -8.60
CA LYS A 27 -17.14 13.09 -9.82
C LYS A 27 -15.86 12.56 -10.50
N TYR A 28 -15.88 11.28 -10.87
CA TYR A 28 -14.75 10.70 -11.60
C TYR A 28 -14.52 11.45 -12.92
N ASN A 29 -13.30 11.86 -13.15
CA ASN A 29 -12.90 12.67 -14.30
C ASN A 29 -12.42 11.86 -15.52
N GLY A 30 -12.52 10.52 -15.44
CA GLY A 30 -12.07 9.61 -16.50
C GLY A 30 -10.57 9.35 -16.54
N LYS A 31 -9.78 9.98 -15.66
CA LYS A 31 -8.33 9.78 -15.62
C LYS A 31 -7.97 8.66 -14.65
N LEU A 32 -7.15 7.72 -15.11
CA LEU A 32 -6.59 6.66 -14.29
C LEU A 32 -5.31 7.17 -13.63
N THR A 33 -5.20 6.96 -12.32
CA THR A 33 -3.97 7.20 -11.57
C THR A 33 -3.21 5.89 -11.44
N PHE A 34 -1.90 5.92 -11.65
CA PHE A 34 -1.07 4.73 -11.47
C PHE A 34 -0.76 4.52 -9.97
N GLU A 35 -1.30 3.45 -9.42
CA GLU A 35 -1.13 3.11 -7.99
C GLU A 35 -1.37 1.63 -7.71
N MET A 36 -1.10 1.21 -6.48
CA MET A 36 -1.43 -0.14 -6.01
C MET A 36 -2.95 -0.28 -5.90
N LEU A 37 -3.53 -1.16 -6.73
CA LEU A 37 -4.95 -1.51 -6.68
C LEU A 37 -5.25 -2.46 -5.52
N ALA A 38 -4.35 -3.41 -5.28
CA ALA A 38 -4.49 -4.39 -4.21
C ALA A 38 -3.14 -4.98 -3.80
N VAL A 39 -3.05 -5.36 -2.52
CA VAL A 39 -1.97 -6.16 -1.96
C VAL A 39 -2.59 -7.43 -1.40
N ARG A 40 -2.14 -8.61 -1.84
CA ARG A 40 -2.70 -9.90 -1.45
C ARG A 40 -1.61 -10.80 -0.89
N ALA A 41 -1.84 -11.37 0.28
CA ALA A 41 -1.01 -12.44 0.80
C ALA A 41 -1.14 -13.69 -0.09
N LYS A 42 -0.02 -14.33 -0.38
CA LYS A 42 0.11 -15.56 -1.16
C LYS A 42 1.08 -16.51 -0.44
N PRO A 43 1.07 -17.81 -0.77
CA PRO A 43 2.12 -18.70 -0.28
C PRO A 43 3.51 -18.13 -0.53
N GLY A 44 4.31 -18.01 0.53
CA GLY A 44 5.68 -17.52 0.46
C GLY A 44 5.87 -16.02 0.24
N GLY A 45 4.80 -15.20 0.20
CA GLY A 45 5.00 -13.78 -0.05
C GLY A 45 3.74 -12.97 -0.30
N PHE A 46 3.87 -11.96 -1.15
CA PHE A 46 2.76 -11.06 -1.51
C PHE A 46 2.69 -10.78 -3.00
N GLU A 47 1.47 -10.69 -3.51
CA GLU A 47 1.17 -10.18 -4.85
C GLU A 47 0.65 -8.74 -4.73
N ILE A 48 1.26 -7.83 -5.46
CA ILE A 48 0.83 -6.44 -5.59
C ILE A 48 0.26 -6.26 -6.99
N GLU A 49 -1.00 -5.84 -7.08
CA GLU A 49 -1.67 -5.52 -8.33
C GLU A 49 -1.74 -4.01 -8.50
N PHE A 50 -1.52 -3.53 -9.73
CA PHE A 50 -1.52 -2.12 -10.09
C PHE A 50 -2.73 -1.75 -10.95
N THR A 51 -3.15 -0.50 -10.87
CA THR A 51 -4.25 0.05 -11.68
C THR A 51 -3.95 0.09 -13.17
N ASP A 52 -2.65 0.11 -13.56
CA ASP A 52 -2.17 0.07 -14.94
C ASP A 52 -0.95 -0.86 -15.06
N ALA A 53 -0.60 -1.23 -16.28
CA ALA A 53 0.56 -2.06 -16.55
C ALA A 53 1.86 -1.29 -16.23
N LEU A 54 2.85 -1.98 -15.70
CA LEU A 54 4.20 -1.45 -15.51
C LEU A 54 4.90 -1.18 -16.84
N LYS A 55 5.69 -0.14 -16.91
CA LYS A 55 6.49 0.25 -18.07
C LYS A 55 7.36 -0.92 -18.56
N ALA A 56 7.31 -1.20 -19.85
CA ALA A 56 8.11 -2.25 -20.47
C ALA A 56 9.61 -1.93 -20.36
N GLY A 57 10.43 -2.97 -20.16
CA GLY A 57 11.88 -2.81 -20.03
C GLY A 57 12.37 -2.17 -18.73
N GLN A 58 11.47 -1.75 -17.84
CA GLN A 58 11.87 -1.22 -16.54
C GLN A 58 12.50 -2.34 -15.69
N ARG A 59 13.73 -2.13 -15.24
CA ARG A 59 14.43 -3.05 -14.35
C ARG A 59 14.01 -2.78 -12.90
N ILE A 60 13.19 -3.68 -12.35
CA ILE A 60 12.77 -3.66 -10.96
C ILE A 60 13.61 -4.69 -10.19
N ARG A 61 14.23 -4.30 -9.09
CA ARG A 61 15.08 -5.18 -8.28
C ARG A 61 14.43 -5.47 -6.93
N ALA A 62 14.51 -6.71 -6.49
CA ALA A 62 14.01 -7.14 -5.19
C ALA A 62 14.60 -6.33 -4.02
N SER A 63 15.88 -5.94 -4.13
CA SER A 63 16.59 -5.12 -3.14
C SER A 63 16.04 -3.72 -2.95
N ASP A 64 15.26 -3.21 -3.89
CA ASP A 64 14.78 -1.82 -3.87
C ASP A 64 13.46 -1.68 -3.08
N PHE A 65 12.87 -2.82 -2.68
CA PHE A 65 11.70 -2.84 -1.81
C PHE A 65 12.11 -2.78 -0.34
N LEU A 66 11.46 -1.93 0.44
CA LEU A 66 11.56 -1.96 1.89
C LEU A 66 10.33 -2.66 2.45
N ILE A 67 10.57 -3.79 3.11
CA ILE A 67 9.52 -4.56 3.77
C ILE A 67 9.84 -4.61 5.26
N GLN A 68 8.84 -4.35 6.09
CA GLN A 68 8.95 -4.45 7.55
C GLN A 68 7.72 -5.16 8.10
N GLN A 69 7.87 -5.83 9.24
CA GLN A 69 6.74 -6.38 9.99
C GLN A 69 6.87 -6.06 11.48
N TRP A 70 5.74 -5.92 12.16
CA TRP A 70 5.64 -5.68 13.61
C TRP A 70 4.24 -6.03 14.10
N TRP A 71 4.06 -6.05 15.41
CA TRP A 71 2.75 -6.02 16.04
C TRP A 71 2.64 -4.80 16.94
N TYR A 72 1.43 -4.45 17.33
CA TYR A 72 1.18 -3.34 18.23
C TYR A 72 0.82 -3.86 19.60
N LEU A 73 1.51 -3.37 20.64
CA LEU A 73 1.11 -3.64 22.02
C LEU A 73 -0.15 -2.81 22.34
N PRO A 74 -1.29 -3.46 22.68
CA PRO A 74 -2.47 -2.72 23.12
C PRO A 74 -2.17 -1.95 24.41
N THR A 75 -2.52 -0.67 24.43
CA THR A 75 -2.38 0.21 25.61
C THR A 75 -3.71 0.91 25.88
N ALA A 76 -3.86 1.52 27.06
CA ALA A 76 -5.02 2.35 27.36
C ALA A 76 -5.02 3.67 26.56
N ASP A 77 -3.87 4.11 26.14
CA ASP A 77 -3.71 5.31 25.32
C ASP A 77 -3.97 5.01 23.83
N TYR A 78 -4.37 6.03 23.09
CA TYR A 78 -4.58 5.91 21.65
C TYR A 78 -3.27 5.61 20.92
N GLY A 79 -3.24 4.51 20.19
CA GLY A 79 -2.07 4.05 19.45
C GLY A 79 -1.06 3.30 20.34
N GLY A 80 -0.85 2.02 20.09
CA GLY A 80 0.16 1.23 20.80
C GLY A 80 1.55 1.34 20.18
N PRO A 81 2.63 1.08 20.93
CA PRO A 81 3.98 1.01 20.39
C PRO A 81 4.13 -0.18 19.44
N LYS A 82 4.99 -0.01 18.41
CA LYS A 82 5.40 -1.11 17.54
C LYS A 82 6.36 -2.02 18.29
N MET A 83 6.02 -3.30 18.32
CA MET A 83 6.83 -4.34 18.97
C MET A 83 7.43 -5.26 17.92
N ASP A 84 8.62 -5.80 18.21
CA ASP A 84 9.34 -6.76 17.35
C ASP A 84 9.46 -6.25 15.91
N LEU A 85 9.79 -4.97 15.75
CA LEU A 85 9.99 -4.40 14.41
C LEU A 85 11.15 -5.11 13.71
N GLU A 86 10.81 -5.77 12.61
CA GLU A 86 11.73 -6.60 11.85
C GLU A 86 11.74 -6.17 10.38
N LYS A 87 12.92 -6.05 9.79
CA LYS A 87 13.10 -5.78 8.37
C LYS A 87 13.25 -7.09 7.62
N LEU A 88 12.39 -7.32 6.64
CA LEU A 88 12.40 -8.52 5.80
C LEU A 88 13.08 -8.25 4.45
N LYS A 89 13.69 -9.29 3.89
CA LYS A 89 14.28 -9.24 2.55
C LYS A 89 13.30 -9.83 1.53
N VAL A 90 13.21 -9.19 0.38
CA VAL A 90 12.61 -9.79 -0.82
C VAL A 90 13.71 -10.64 -1.48
N THR A 91 13.50 -11.94 -1.56
CA THR A 91 14.48 -12.90 -2.12
C THR A 91 14.31 -13.10 -3.61
N ALA A 92 13.07 -13.04 -4.10
CA ALA A 92 12.76 -13.12 -5.52
C ALA A 92 11.59 -12.21 -5.90
N LEU A 93 11.52 -11.86 -7.17
CA LEU A 93 10.49 -11.02 -7.74
C LEU A 93 10.05 -11.59 -9.09
N ALA A 94 8.74 -11.68 -9.31
CA ALA A 94 8.15 -12.07 -10.58
C ALA A 94 7.12 -11.03 -11.04
N VAL A 95 7.18 -10.64 -12.31
CA VAL A 95 6.20 -9.74 -12.94
C VAL A 95 5.31 -10.57 -13.85
N SER A 96 3.98 -10.39 -13.74
CA SER A 96 3.01 -11.08 -14.60
C SER A 96 3.15 -10.70 -16.08
N LYS A 97 2.64 -11.55 -16.98
CA LYS A 97 2.69 -11.30 -18.44
C LYS A 97 2.00 -10.01 -18.84
N ASP A 98 0.88 -9.68 -18.22
CA ASP A 98 0.14 -8.43 -18.42
C ASP A 98 0.79 -7.23 -17.73
N ARG A 99 1.88 -7.45 -16.98
CA ARG A 99 2.66 -6.45 -16.25
C ARG A 99 1.86 -5.65 -15.21
N ARG A 100 0.70 -6.14 -14.82
CA ARG A 100 -0.16 -5.50 -13.81
C ARG A 100 0.07 -6.04 -12.41
N ARG A 101 0.80 -7.15 -12.26
CA ARG A 101 1.06 -7.76 -10.96
C ARG A 101 2.54 -8.04 -10.76
N VAL A 102 2.97 -7.82 -9.53
CA VAL A 102 4.31 -8.16 -9.07
C VAL A 102 4.17 -9.07 -7.86
N PHE A 103 4.73 -10.27 -7.95
CA PHE A 103 4.88 -11.16 -6.80
C PHE A 103 6.23 -10.92 -6.14
N LEU A 104 6.23 -10.80 -4.82
CA LEU A 104 7.42 -10.65 -3.98
C LEU A 104 7.53 -11.89 -3.10
N GLU A 105 8.60 -12.66 -3.25
CA GLU A 105 8.94 -13.73 -2.31
C GLU A 105 9.60 -13.13 -1.07
N ILE A 106 9.01 -13.38 0.10
CA ILE A 106 9.40 -12.75 1.37
C ILE A 106 9.48 -13.83 2.46
N PRO A 107 10.65 -14.48 2.64
CA PRO A 107 10.84 -15.40 3.77
C PRO A 107 10.73 -14.69 5.12
N GLY A 108 10.29 -15.43 6.13
CA GLY A 108 10.23 -14.94 7.51
C GLY A 108 8.96 -14.14 7.85
N LEU A 109 7.95 -14.13 6.97
CA LEU A 109 6.64 -13.60 7.32
C LEU A 109 6.04 -14.33 8.51
N LYS A 110 5.43 -13.58 9.44
CA LYS A 110 4.78 -14.10 10.64
C LYS A 110 3.31 -13.67 10.65
N LYS A 111 2.44 -14.58 11.06
CA LYS A 111 1.02 -14.26 11.29
C LYS A 111 0.86 -13.25 12.42
N GLU A 112 -0.29 -12.59 12.46
CA GLU A 112 -0.64 -11.59 13.48
C GLU A 112 0.36 -10.41 13.50
N ARG A 113 0.82 -10.00 12.31
CA ARG A 113 1.71 -8.86 12.12
C ARG A 113 1.10 -7.85 11.13
N VAL A 114 1.44 -6.61 11.33
CA VAL A 114 1.33 -5.60 10.27
C VAL A 114 2.55 -5.72 9.39
N VAL A 115 2.34 -5.85 8.09
CA VAL A 115 3.40 -5.86 7.09
C VAL A 115 3.36 -4.53 6.33
N TYR A 116 4.45 -3.80 6.39
CA TYR A 116 4.64 -2.54 5.68
C TYR A 116 5.43 -2.76 4.41
N PHE A 117 4.99 -2.13 3.34
CA PHE A 117 5.62 -2.13 2.04
C PHE A 117 5.98 -0.70 1.64
N ARG A 118 7.21 -0.49 1.19
CA ARG A 118 7.58 0.69 0.42
C ARG A 118 8.22 0.25 -0.89
N LEU A 119 7.53 0.60 -1.98
CA LEU A 119 7.93 0.28 -3.34
C LEU A 119 8.96 1.29 -3.85
N PRO A 120 9.79 0.91 -4.83
CA PRO A 120 10.75 1.82 -5.45
C PRO A 120 10.06 3.02 -6.12
N ALA A 121 10.48 4.23 -5.77
CA ALA A 121 9.88 5.47 -6.29
C ALA A 121 10.02 5.65 -7.82
N TYR A 122 10.97 4.92 -8.45
CA TYR A 122 11.17 4.97 -9.90
C TYR A 122 10.17 4.14 -10.71
N MET A 123 9.29 3.37 -10.06
CA MET A 123 8.30 2.55 -10.77
C MET A 123 7.33 3.44 -11.54
N GLN A 124 7.14 3.11 -12.81
CA GLN A 124 6.27 3.84 -13.73
C GLN A 124 5.29 2.91 -14.43
N SER A 125 4.12 3.45 -14.77
CA SER A 125 3.17 2.78 -15.65
C SER A 125 3.64 2.75 -17.10
N ALA A 126 2.97 1.95 -17.93
CA ALA A 126 3.19 1.94 -19.40
C ALA A 126 3.01 3.32 -20.02
N GLY A 127 2.13 4.15 -19.47
CA GLY A 127 1.93 5.54 -19.87
C GLY A 127 2.94 6.54 -19.28
N GLY A 128 3.93 6.08 -18.50
CA GLY A 128 4.96 6.94 -17.91
C GLY A 128 4.55 7.67 -16.64
N GLN A 129 3.39 7.34 -16.07
CA GLN A 129 2.98 7.90 -14.77
C GLN A 129 3.80 7.27 -13.64
N SER A 130 4.23 8.08 -12.69
CA SER A 130 4.83 7.60 -11.44
C SER A 130 3.75 7.09 -10.48
N LEU A 131 4.13 6.22 -9.55
CA LEU A 131 3.25 5.76 -8.49
C LEU A 131 2.73 6.96 -7.67
N TRP A 132 1.41 7.04 -7.49
CA TRP A 132 0.79 8.04 -6.64
C TRP A 132 1.13 7.82 -5.16
N SER A 133 1.02 6.59 -4.70
CA SER A 133 1.50 6.16 -3.38
C SER A 133 2.43 4.96 -3.54
N SER A 134 3.59 5.02 -2.91
CA SER A 134 4.56 3.93 -2.89
C SER A 134 4.46 3.08 -1.62
N GLU A 135 3.57 3.40 -0.71
CA GLU A 135 3.48 2.76 0.60
C GLU A 135 2.15 2.03 0.80
N ALA A 136 2.21 0.89 1.46
CA ALA A 136 1.04 0.11 1.85
C ALA A 136 1.26 -0.60 3.19
N TRP A 137 0.18 -0.84 3.91
CA TRP A 137 0.15 -1.62 5.15
C TRP A 137 -0.86 -2.74 5.00
N TYR A 138 -0.48 -3.93 5.42
CA TYR A 138 -1.33 -5.13 5.38
C TYR A 138 -1.35 -5.81 6.75
N THR A 139 -2.52 -6.10 7.27
CA THR A 139 -2.65 -6.92 8.49
C THR A 139 -2.66 -8.38 8.11
N LEU A 140 -1.55 -9.07 8.37
CA LEU A 140 -1.35 -10.49 8.05
C LEU A 140 -1.85 -11.35 9.23
N ASN A 141 -3.12 -11.69 9.24
CA ASN A 141 -3.70 -12.55 10.28
C ASN A 141 -3.29 -14.01 10.09
N ASN A 142 -3.27 -14.48 8.84
CA ASN A 142 -2.89 -15.85 8.49
C ASN A 142 -1.94 -15.84 7.30
N ILE A 143 -1.05 -16.82 7.25
CA ILE A 143 -0.16 -17.06 6.11
C ILE A 143 -0.87 -18.07 5.21
N PRO A 144 -1.14 -17.76 3.94
CA PRO A 144 -1.70 -18.71 2.98
C PRO A 144 -0.80 -19.93 2.77
N GLU A 145 -1.40 -21.10 2.62
CA GLU A 145 -0.74 -22.38 2.30
C GLU A 145 -0.61 -22.57 0.79
#